data_14d5aa25ef21ed21eacd43b4085e79ce
#
_entry.id   14d5aa25ef21ed21eacd43b4085e79ce
#
_cell.length_a   1.000
_cell.length_b   1.000
_cell.length_c   1.000
_cell.angle_alpha   90.00
_cell.angle_beta   90.00
_cell.angle_gamma   90.00
#
_symmetry.space_group_name_H-M   'P 1'
#
loop_
_entity.id
_entity.type
_entity.pdbx_description
1 polymer ?
#
loop_
_entity_poly.entity_id
_entity_poly.type
_entity_poly.pdbx_seq_one_letter_code
_entity_poly.pdbx_strand_id
1 'polypeptide(L)'
;MARYVTLIRFTDQGAKNLKKSPARALAFTKAARQAGVIVEAQLWTLGSCDGVLILSGDEKKVLRCVAQLASLGNVRTETLPAFEAKELKAITG
;
A
#
# COMPACT_ATOMS: atom_id res chain seq x y z
N MET A 1 -2.77 -8.80 13.71
CA MET A 1 -3.27 -8.54 12.35
C MET A 1 -2.17 -8.80 11.33
N ALA A 2 -2.55 -9.29 10.17
CA ALA A 2 -1.59 -9.47 9.09
C ALA A 2 -1.09 -8.11 8.59
N ARG A 3 0.16 -8.08 8.19
CA ARG A 3 0.80 -6.87 7.66
C ARG A 3 1.24 -7.12 6.22
N TYR A 4 1.12 -6.09 5.40
CA TYR A 4 1.47 -6.16 3.98
C TYR A 4 2.29 -4.93 3.59
N VAL A 5 3.29 -5.16 2.74
CA VAL A 5 4.04 -4.08 2.10
C VAL A 5 3.56 -3.99 0.66
N THR A 6 3.08 -2.83 0.26
CA THR A 6 2.65 -2.56 -1.10
C THR A 6 3.65 -1.64 -1.77
N LEU A 7 4.33 -2.17 -2.79
CA LEU A 7 5.25 -1.40 -3.62
C LEU A 7 4.44 -0.72 -4.71
N ILE A 8 4.70 0.55 -4.94
CA ILE A 8 3.93 1.38 -5.87
C ILE A 8 4.84 1.89 -6.96
N ARG A 9 4.36 1.77 -8.22
CA ARG A 9 4.97 2.42 -9.38
C ARG A 9 3.93 3.30 -10.04
N PHE A 10 4.30 4.54 -10.34
CA PHE A 10 3.41 5.43 -11.07
C PHE A 10 3.24 4.95 -12.51
N THR A 11 2.01 5.05 -13.01
CA THR A 11 1.73 4.99 -14.43
C THR A 11 2.07 6.34 -15.05
N ASP A 12 2.00 6.47 -16.37
CA ASP A 12 2.19 7.75 -17.04
C ASP A 12 1.20 8.80 -16.50
N GLN A 13 -0.05 8.39 -16.29
CA GLN A 13 -1.08 9.26 -15.72
C GLN A 13 -0.70 9.73 -14.31
N GLY A 14 -0.24 8.83 -13.45
CA GLY A 14 0.17 9.17 -12.08
C GLY A 14 1.38 10.09 -12.06
N ALA A 15 2.36 9.85 -12.93
CA ALA A 15 3.55 10.68 -13.03
C ALA A 15 3.23 12.10 -13.51
N LYS A 16 2.33 12.23 -14.48
CA LYS A 16 1.88 13.54 -14.96
C LYS A 16 1.18 14.36 -13.88
N ASN A 17 0.51 13.67 -12.95
CA ASN A 17 -0.27 14.30 -11.89
C ASN A 17 0.42 14.16 -10.54
N LEU A 18 1.74 14.14 -10.51
CA LEU A 18 2.53 13.90 -9.29
C LEU A 18 2.19 14.87 -8.17
N LYS A 19 1.92 16.14 -8.49
CA LYS A 19 1.57 17.14 -7.47
C LYS A 19 0.32 16.78 -6.68
N LYS A 20 -0.56 15.96 -7.25
CA LYS A 20 -1.80 15.51 -6.58
C LYS A 20 -1.58 14.23 -5.76
N SER A 21 -0.39 13.63 -5.84
CA SER A 21 -0.11 12.37 -5.14
C SER A 21 -0.34 12.43 -3.63
N PRO A 22 0.11 13.49 -2.92
CA PRO A 22 -0.17 13.56 -1.48
C PRO A 22 -1.67 13.57 -1.16
N ALA A 23 -2.47 14.28 -1.93
CA ALA A 23 -3.93 14.32 -1.73
C ALA A 23 -4.56 12.95 -2.01
N ARG A 24 -4.09 12.25 -3.05
CA ARG A 24 -4.56 10.88 -3.35
C ARG A 24 -4.20 9.92 -2.22
N ALA A 25 -3.00 10.06 -1.66
CA ALA A 25 -2.55 9.22 -0.54
C ALA A 25 -3.43 9.44 0.69
N LEU A 26 -3.79 10.69 0.98
CA LEU A 26 -4.68 11.02 2.09
C LEU A 26 -6.07 10.41 1.88
N ALA A 27 -6.61 10.50 0.67
CA ALA A 27 -7.90 9.92 0.32
C ALA A 27 -7.86 8.40 0.48
N PHE A 28 -6.78 7.76 0.07
CA PHE A 28 -6.59 6.32 0.25
C PHE A 28 -6.59 5.95 1.73
N THR A 29 -5.88 6.69 2.57
CA THR A 29 -5.83 6.43 4.01
C THR A 29 -7.22 6.48 4.64
N LYS A 30 -8.03 7.47 4.25
CA LYS A 30 -9.41 7.58 4.76
C LYS A 30 -10.28 6.42 4.32
N ALA A 31 -10.21 6.06 3.04
CA ALA A 31 -11.00 4.96 2.48
C ALA A 31 -10.58 3.63 3.12
N ALA A 32 -9.28 3.40 3.30
CA ALA A 32 -8.77 2.19 3.93
C ALA A 32 -9.26 2.07 5.37
N ARG A 33 -9.19 3.15 6.14
CA ARG A 33 -9.67 3.17 7.53
C ARG A 33 -11.15 2.80 7.60
N GLN A 34 -11.97 3.37 6.73
CA GLN A 34 -13.40 3.07 6.67
C GLN A 34 -13.66 1.61 6.32
N ALA A 35 -12.77 1.00 5.53
CA ALA A 35 -12.85 -0.41 5.16
C ALA A 35 -12.23 -1.35 6.20
N GLY A 36 -11.70 -0.82 7.31
CA GLY A 36 -11.10 -1.63 8.36
C GLY A 36 -9.63 -1.97 8.13
N VAL A 37 -8.95 -1.23 7.25
CA VAL A 37 -7.52 -1.41 6.97
C VAL A 37 -6.75 -0.23 7.55
N ILE A 38 -5.66 -0.51 8.27
CA ILE A 38 -4.80 0.51 8.85
C ILE A 38 -3.63 0.78 7.90
N VAL A 39 -3.44 2.04 7.53
CA VAL A 39 -2.25 2.47 6.81
C VAL A 39 -1.21 2.87 7.85
N GLU A 40 -0.22 2.02 8.07
CA GLU A 40 0.82 2.26 9.06
C GLU A 40 1.87 3.25 8.57
N ALA A 41 2.15 3.24 7.27
CA ALA A 41 3.12 4.15 6.66
C ALA A 41 2.81 4.39 5.19
N GLN A 42 3.11 5.58 4.71
CA GLN A 42 3.08 5.95 3.29
C GLN A 42 4.35 6.74 3.00
N LEU A 43 5.16 6.22 2.10
CA LEU A 43 6.46 6.80 1.78
C LEU A 43 6.62 6.90 0.27
N TRP A 44 7.17 8.02 -0.21
CA TRP A 44 7.60 8.17 -1.60
C TRP A 44 9.08 7.82 -1.67
N THR A 45 9.46 7.05 -2.68
CA THR A 45 10.81 6.51 -2.78
C THR A 45 11.45 6.89 -4.10
N LEU A 46 12.77 6.74 -4.15
CA LEU A 46 13.59 6.84 -5.35
C LEU A 46 14.08 5.44 -5.71
N GLY A 47 14.17 5.14 -6.99
CA GLY A 47 14.66 3.83 -7.44
C GLY A 47 13.63 3.06 -8.23
N SER A 48 13.64 1.73 -8.07
CA SER A 48 12.80 0.84 -8.87
C SER A 48 11.31 0.94 -8.57
N CYS A 49 10.93 1.46 -7.41
CA CYS A 49 9.55 1.78 -7.10
C CYS A 49 9.45 3.24 -6.68
N ASP A 50 8.25 3.81 -6.80
CA ASP A 50 8.00 5.23 -6.54
C ASP A 50 7.41 5.48 -5.16
N GLY A 51 6.93 4.43 -4.51
CA GLY A 51 6.37 4.55 -3.17
C GLY A 51 6.19 3.22 -2.49
N VAL A 52 5.97 3.28 -1.19
CA VAL A 52 5.74 2.12 -0.34
C VAL A 52 4.61 2.43 0.62
N LEU A 53 3.66 1.48 0.73
CA LEU A 53 2.63 1.50 1.75
C LEU A 53 2.86 0.32 2.69
N ILE A 54 2.65 0.55 3.97
CA ILE A 54 2.60 -0.54 4.95
C ILE A 54 1.18 -0.59 5.48
N LEU A 55 0.51 -1.74 5.26
CA LEU A 55 -0.90 -1.92 5.57
C LEU A 55 -1.09 -3.06 6.55
N SER A 56 -2.05 -2.90 7.47
CA SER A 56 -2.43 -3.97 8.39
C SER A 56 -3.93 -4.20 8.29
N GLY A 57 -4.33 -5.47 8.28
CA GLY A 57 -5.73 -5.82 8.25
C GLY A 57 -5.98 -7.23 7.73
N ASP A 58 -7.25 -7.54 7.58
CA ASP A 58 -7.69 -8.77 6.96
C ASP A 58 -7.28 -8.81 5.48
N GLU A 59 -6.77 -9.95 5.03
CA GLU A 59 -6.24 -10.13 3.68
C GLU A 59 -7.22 -9.69 2.59
N LYS A 60 -8.47 -10.08 2.72
CA LYS A 60 -9.49 -9.74 1.71
C LYS A 60 -9.77 -8.25 1.67
N LYS A 61 -9.79 -7.60 2.84
CA LYS A 61 -10.01 -6.16 2.94
C LYS A 61 -8.82 -5.40 2.37
N VAL A 62 -7.60 -5.86 2.64
CA VAL A 62 -6.38 -5.26 2.08
C VAL A 62 -6.40 -5.39 0.56
N LEU A 63 -6.72 -6.56 0.04
CA LEU A 63 -6.80 -6.78 -1.42
C LEU A 63 -7.83 -5.84 -2.05
N ARG A 64 -8.99 -5.68 -1.41
CA ARG A 64 -10.02 -4.77 -1.92
C ARG A 64 -9.51 -3.32 -1.99
N CYS A 65 -8.84 -2.86 -0.94
CA CYS A 65 -8.30 -1.51 -0.91
C CYS A 65 -7.25 -1.29 -2.00
N VAL A 66 -6.32 -2.24 -2.15
CA VAL A 66 -5.26 -2.15 -3.15
C VAL A 66 -5.83 -2.22 -4.58
N ALA A 67 -6.82 -3.09 -4.79
CA ALA A 67 -7.47 -3.20 -6.10
C ALA A 67 -8.18 -1.89 -6.48
N GLN A 68 -8.87 -1.26 -5.52
CA GLN A 68 -9.51 0.03 -5.75
C GLN A 68 -8.49 1.11 -6.09
N LEU A 69 -7.36 1.13 -5.39
CA LEU A 69 -6.28 2.06 -5.66
C LEU A 69 -5.74 1.88 -7.08
N ALA A 70 -5.46 0.65 -7.46
CA ALA A 70 -4.95 0.34 -8.79
C ALA A 70 -5.96 0.69 -9.89
N SER A 71 -7.26 0.54 -9.63
CA SER A 71 -8.31 0.82 -10.61
C SER A 71 -8.42 2.29 -10.98
N LEU A 72 -7.88 3.20 -10.17
CA LEU A 72 -7.87 4.63 -10.49
C LEU A 72 -6.89 4.97 -11.62
N GLY A 73 -5.98 4.07 -11.96
CA GLY A 73 -5.09 4.22 -13.09
C GLY A 73 -3.83 5.04 -12.84
N ASN A 74 -3.62 5.53 -11.62
CA ASN A 74 -2.45 6.36 -11.28
C ASN A 74 -1.23 5.55 -10.89
N VAL A 75 -1.43 4.32 -10.42
CA VAL A 75 -0.35 3.48 -9.90
C VAL A 75 -0.54 2.03 -10.30
N ARG A 76 0.59 1.32 -10.35
CA ARG A 76 0.64 -0.15 -10.37
C ARG A 76 1.17 -0.58 -9.03
N THR A 77 0.67 -1.70 -8.51
CA THR A 77 0.99 -2.16 -7.16
C THR A 77 1.51 -3.59 -7.16
N GLU A 78 2.38 -3.86 -6.19
CA GLU A 78 2.79 -5.21 -5.86
C GLU A 78 2.68 -5.32 -4.35
N THR A 79 1.86 -6.25 -3.85
CA THR A 79 1.60 -6.38 -2.41
C THR A 79 2.18 -7.68 -1.90
N LEU A 80 2.99 -7.57 -0.86
CA LEU A 80 3.75 -8.67 -0.28
C LEU A 80 3.34 -8.84 1.18
N PRO A 81 3.04 -10.08 1.62
CA PRO A 81 2.91 -10.35 3.05
C PRO A 81 4.24 -10.05 3.74
N ALA A 82 4.16 -9.43 4.92
CA ALA A 82 5.35 -9.02 5.64
C ALA A 82 5.28 -9.51 7.10
N PHE A 83 6.43 -9.86 7.65
CA PHE A 83 6.51 -10.47 8.97
C PHE A 83 7.57 -9.76 9.81
N GLU A 84 7.27 -9.60 11.10
CA GLU A 84 8.26 -9.11 12.05
C GLU A 84 9.19 -10.24 12.47
N ALA A 85 10.31 -9.88 13.10
CA ALA A 85 11.30 -10.86 13.58
C ALA A 85 10.68 -11.90 14.51
N LYS A 86 9.79 -11.46 15.38
CA LYS A 86 9.05 -12.33 16.31
C LYS A 86 8.24 -13.39 15.57
N GLU A 87 7.57 -12.97 14.49
CA GLU A 87 6.78 -13.87 13.66
C GLU A 87 7.65 -14.86 12.91
N LEU A 88 8.75 -14.37 12.33
CA LEU A 88 9.71 -15.23 11.64
C LEU A 88 10.27 -16.29 12.56
N LYS A 89 10.64 -15.90 13.78
CA LYS A 89 11.14 -16.82 14.78
C LYS A 89 10.13 -17.94 15.08
N ALA A 90 8.85 -17.58 15.23
CA ALA A 90 7.79 -18.55 15.48
C ALA A 90 7.59 -19.51 14.32
N ILE A 91 7.72 -19.02 13.07
CA ILE A 91 7.53 -19.82 11.86
C ILE A 91 8.70 -20.78 11.63
N THR A 92 9.92 -20.34 11.90
CA THR A 92 11.13 -21.12 11.58
C THR A 92 11.60 -21.99 12.76
N GLY A 93 11.00 -21.86 13.90
CA GLY A 93 11.39 -22.61 15.10
C GLY A 93 12.50 -21.91 15.84
#